data_93569a3c16d21ca8facb3fc1b08ec9a3
#
_entry.id   93569a3c16d21ca8facb3fc1b08ec9a3
#
_cell.length_a   1.000
_cell.length_b   1.000
_cell.length_c   1.000
_cell.angle_alpha   90.00
_cell.angle_beta   90.00
_cell.angle_gamma   90.00
#
_symmetry.space_group_name_H-M   'P 1'
#
loop_
_entity.id
_entity.type
_entity.pdbx_description
1 polymer ?
#
loop_
_entity_poly.entity_id
_entity_poly.type
_entity_poly.pdbx_seq_one_letter_code
_entity_poly.pdbx_strand_id
1 'polypeptide(L)'
;MRLSGTFFTVISTKETENGSEPRLVSPVEPLVRLEPGNVIFKAHFPDYPITPGAVQIRVATELLENHLGKGLTLARVGDLKFMEPLFPGAEVTYSFTESVEADGHLKVELTVRSEEKVFSRMSLEYSCEGSPDGASTSSATTVPVTEPVEVTEPVEVTEPAEVTEPVEVTEPVSELVEAPCLLKNLKTCVIIPVYNNAGTVKDVVRRALKYCKDVIVVDDGSTDGSSDSLSELGAVVVRYERNRGKGYALKTGFKAARDRGFERAVTIDADGQHFPEDIPVFVSAIKEHPDAMLVGSRNLRMENMPGGNTFANNFSNFWFRLQTGVKLPDTQSGFRLYQLNRIGRLRFLTYRYEAELELLVFQCWKGIRMLPV
;
A
#
# COMPACT_ATOMS: atom_id res chain seq x y z
N MET A 1 8.99 -11.57 -0.80
CA MET A 1 10.36 -11.61 -0.21
C MET A 1 10.22 -12.05 1.23
N ARG A 2 10.91 -13.12 1.63
CA ARG A 2 10.96 -13.57 3.02
C ARG A 2 12.07 -12.83 3.76
N LEU A 3 11.83 -12.44 5.01
CA LEU A 3 12.79 -11.79 5.91
C LEU A 3 13.53 -12.81 6.79
N SER A 4 12.93 -13.98 7.00
CA SER A 4 13.54 -15.08 7.77
C SER A 4 14.87 -15.53 7.15
N GLY A 5 15.88 -15.69 7.99
CA GLY A 5 17.26 -16.04 7.58
C GLY A 5 18.08 -14.88 7.00
N THR A 6 17.46 -13.72 6.71
CA THR A 6 18.17 -12.53 6.20
C THR A 6 18.09 -11.34 7.14
N PHE A 7 16.89 -11.02 7.64
CA PHE A 7 16.65 -9.94 8.58
C PHE A 7 16.54 -10.40 10.03
N PHE A 8 15.96 -11.57 10.24
CA PHE A 8 15.85 -12.18 11.57
C PHE A 8 16.09 -13.69 11.53
N THR A 9 16.53 -14.20 12.66
CA THR A 9 16.70 -15.63 12.91
C THR A 9 15.87 -16.03 14.13
N VAL A 10 15.07 -17.09 14.03
CA VAL A 10 14.33 -17.65 15.15
C VAL A 10 15.30 -18.44 16.03
N ILE A 11 15.44 -18.06 17.30
CA ILE A 11 16.33 -18.70 18.28
C ILE A 11 15.60 -19.87 18.96
N SER A 12 14.37 -19.63 19.39
CA SER A 12 13.51 -20.61 20.06
C SER A 12 12.06 -20.22 19.92
N THR A 13 11.17 -21.20 20.10
CA THR A 13 9.71 -20.97 20.16
C THR A 13 9.18 -21.65 21.41
N LYS A 14 8.48 -20.90 22.25
CA LYS A 14 7.76 -21.44 23.41
C LYS A 14 6.30 -21.55 23.06
N GLU A 15 5.72 -22.72 23.24
CA GLU A 15 4.28 -22.94 23.22
C GLU A 15 3.79 -22.89 24.66
N THR A 16 2.83 -22.03 24.96
CA THR A 16 2.24 -21.95 26.31
C THR A 16 0.99 -22.81 26.32
N GLU A 17 1.02 -23.91 27.08
CA GLU A 17 -0.16 -24.70 27.39
C GLU A 17 -1.06 -23.85 28.31
N ASN A 18 -2.18 -23.36 27.81
CA ASN A 18 -3.23 -22.73 28.61
C ASN A 18 -4.50 -23.59 28.62
N GLY A 19 -4.99 -23.84 29.86
CA GLY A 19 -6.06 -24.74 30.17
C GLY A 19 -7.44 -24.41 29.58
N SER A 20 -8.15 -25.45 29.27
CA SER A 20 -9.61 -25.72 29.34
C SER A 20 -10.60 -24.81 28.60
N GLU A 21 -10.23 -24.11 27.52
CA GLU A 21 -11.22 -23.62 26.54
C GLU A 21 -10.76 -23.93 25.12
N PRO A 22 -11.65 -24.26 24.18
CA PRO A 22 -11.26 -24.58 22.82
C PRO A 22 -10.87 -23.29 22.07
N ARG A 23 -9.64 -22.82 22.28
CA ARG A 23 -9.01 -21.83 21.40
C ARG A 23 -8.39 -22.56 20.25
N LEU A 24 -8.63 -22.09 19.03
CA LEU A 24 -8.20 -22.72 17.80
C LEU A 24 -6.66 -22.79 17.62
N VAL A 25 -5.88 -22.02 18.40
CA VAL A 25 -4.40 -22.02 18.34
C VAL A 25 -3.81 -21.70 19.72
N SER A 26 -2.77 -22.42 20.12
CA SER A 26 -2.01 -22.14 21.35
C SER A 26 -1.22 -20.84 21.23
N PRO A 27 -1.09 -20.03 22.31
CA PRO A 27 -0.24 -18.83 22.27
C PRO A 27 1.20 -19.22 21.94
N VAL A 28 1.78 -18.54 20.93
CA VAL A 28 3.13 -18.80 20.45
C VAL A 28 4.03 -17.62 20.78
N GLU A 29 5.19 -17.89 21.32
CA GLU A 29 6.18 -16.90 21.70
C GLU A 29 7.54 -17.20 21.05
N PRO A 30 7.72 -16.92 19.74
CA PRO A 30 9.03 -17.03 19.12
C PRO A 30 9.98 -15.95 19.64
N LEU A 31 11.16 -16.37 20.09
CA LEU A 31 12.31 -15.51 20.36
C LEU A 31 13.11 -15.37 19.08
N VAL A 32 13.29 -14.16 18.61
CA VAL A 32 14.02 -13.86 17.38
C VAL A 32 15.20 -12.94 17.65
N ARG A 33 16.30 -13.12 16.91
CA ARG A 33 17.42 -12.19 16.83
C ARG A 33 17.33 -11.41 15.53
N LEU A 34 17.46 -10.09 15.61
CA LEU A 34 17.55 -9.23 14.44
C LEU A 34 18.98 -9.19 13.92
N GLU A 35 19.17 -9.49 12.64
CA GLU A 35 20.51 -9.60 12.04
C GLU A 35 21.12 -8.23 11.80
N PRO A 36 22.17 -7.82 12.55
CA PRO A 36 22.68 -6.45 12.53
C PRO A 36 23.31 -6.06 11.19
N GLY A 37 23.78 -7.03 10.41
CA GLY A 37 24.37 -6.81 9.10
C GLY A 37 23.38 -6.53 7.98
N ASN A 38 22.08 -6.62 8.24
CA ASN A 38 21.06 -6.47 7.22
C ASN A 38 21.04 -5.05 6.64
N VAL A 39 20.82 -4.98 5.33
CA VAL A 39 20.77 -3.72 4.57
C VAL A 39 19.69 -2.75 5.07
N ILE A 40 18.63 -3.25 5.69
CA ILE A 40 17.57 -2.44 6.30
C ILE A 40 18.14 -1.44 7.31
N PHE A 41 19.05 -1.88 8.18
CA PHE A 41 19.66 -1.04 9.18
C PHE A 41 20.63 -0.02 8.60
N LYS A 42 21.23 -0.30 7.45
CA LYS A 42 22.08 0.66 6.72
C LYS A 42 21.27 1.74 6.03
N ALA A 43 20.03 1.41 5.65
CA ALA A 43 19.15 2.30 4.90
C ALA A 43 18.21 3.12 5.77
N HIS A 44 17.84 2.63 6.96
CA HIS A 44 16.87 3.27 7.84
C HIS A 44 17.60 3.92 9.03
N PHE A 45 17.79 5.24 8.91
CA PHE A 45 18.59 6.11 9.79
C PHE A 45 20.04 5.61 9.96
N PRO A 46 20.94 5.86 8.99
CA PRO A 46 22.32 5.36 9.01
C PRO A 46 23.08 5.65 10.31
N ASP A 47 22.81 6.81 10.93
CA ASP A 47 23.43 7.25 12.19
C ASP A 47 22.66 6.76 13.44
N TYR A 48 21.45 6.25 13.26
CA TYR A 48 20.60 5.73 14.34
C TYR A 48 19.71 4.60 13.82
N PRO A 49 20.31 3.42 13.55
CA PRO A 49 19.59 2.32 12.92
C PRO A 49 18.53 1.73 13.84
N ILE A 50 17.28 1.76 13.40
CA ILE A 50 16.14 1.17 14.11
C ILE A 50 15.33 0.27 13.17
N THR A 51 14.59 -0.68 13.74
CA THR A 51 13.67 -1.52 12.98
C THR A 51 12.40 -0.75 12.65
N PRO A 52 12.08 -0.53 11.36
CA PRO A 52 10.84 0.13 10.96
C PRO A 52 9.60 -0.64 11.42
N GLY A 53 8.52 0.09 11.72
CA GLY A 53 7.26 -0.53 12.15
C GLY A 53 6.67 -1.52 11.14
N ALA A 54 6.73 -1.18 9.85
CA ALA A 54 6.27 -2.07 8.78
C ALA A 54 7.07 -3.38 8.71
N VAL A 55 8.37 -3.33 9.04
CA VAL A 55 9.23 -4.53 9.12
C VAL A 55 8.83 -5.38 10.32
N GLN A 56 8.51 -4.79 11.46
CA GLN A 56 8.01 -5.53 12.63
C GLN A 56 6.72 -6.28 12.30
N ILE A 57 5.79 -5.65 11.56
CA ILE A 57 4.55 -6.30 11.08
C ILE A 57 4.88 -7.45 10.12
N ARG A 58 5.82 -7.26 9.19
CA ARG A 58 6.20 -8.31 8.25
C ARG A 58 6.86 -9.51 8.94
N VAL A 59 7.75 -9.28 9.91
CA VAL A 59 8.32 -10.33 10.76
C VAL A 59 7.19 -11.10 11.46
N ALA A 60 6.24 -10.39 12.07
CA ALA A 60 5.10 -11.00 12.73
C ALA A 60 4.28 -11.89 11.77
N THR A 61 4.00 -11.38 10.56
CA THR A 61 3.28 -12.14 9.53
C THR A 61 4.01 -13.41 9.16
N GLU A 62 5.32 -13.36 8.90
CA GLU A 62 6.11 -14.55 8.55
C GLU A 62 6.18 -15.59 9.69
N LEU A 63 6.27 -15.13 10.94
CA LEU A 63 6.25 -16.01 12.11
C LEU A 63 4.91 -16.74 12.23
N LEU A 64 3.79 -16.02 12.00
CA LEU A 64 2.45 -16.60 12.00
C LEU A 64 2.23 -17.55 10.82
N GLU A 65 2.65 -17.19 9.61
CA GLU A 65 2.59 -18.04 8.42
C GLU A 65 3.32 -19.35 8.64
N ASN A 66 4.51 -19.31 9.25
CA ASN A 66 5.30 -20.49 9.58
C ASN A 66 4.62 -21.35 10.65
N HIS A 67 4.00 -20.73 11.67
CA HIS A 67 3.29 -21.45 12.73
C HIS A 67 2.02 -22.13 12.22
N LEU A 68 1.22 -21.40 11.44
CA LEU A 68 -0.07 -21.89 10.94
C LEU A 68 0.04 -22.76 9.69
N GLY A 69 1.22 -22.80 9.04
CA GLY A 69 1.45 -23.57 7.81
C GLY A 69 0.66 -23.07 6.61
N LYS A 70 0.20 -21.81 6.62
CA LYS A 70 -0.64 -21.21 5.56
C LYS A 70 -0.27 -19.77 5.30
N GLY A 71 -0.52 -19.30 4.07
CA GLY A 71 -0.37 -17.90 3.69
C GLY A 71 -1.40 -17.02 4.37
N LEU A 72 -0.96 -15.84 4.81
CA LEU A 72 -1.79 -14.85 5.47
C LEU A 72 -1.76 -13.55 4.68
N THR A 73 -2.93 -12.97 4.41
CA THR A 73 -3.05 -11.65 3.83
C THR A 73 -3.48 -10.66 4.89
N LEU A 74 -2.63 -9.66 5.19
CA LEU A 74 -2.94 -8.61 6.16
C LEU A 74 -4.13 -7.78 5.66
N ALA A 75 -5.28 -7.93 6.30
CA ALA A 75 -6.50 -7.21 5.97
C ALA A 75 -6.59 -5.86 6.68
N ARG A 76 -6.09 -5.81 7.93
CA ARG A 76 -6.19 -4.60 8.76
C ARG A 76 -5.10 -4.55 9.82
N VAL A 77 -4.61 -3.33 10.11
CA VAL A 77 -3.85 -3.01 11.33
C VAL A 77 -4.76 -2.16 12.20
N GLY A 78 -5.00 -2.63 13.40
CA GLY A 78 -5.78 -1.94 14.43
C GLY A 78 -4.91 -1.00 15.26
N ASP A 79 -5.01 -1.11 16.58
CA ASP A 79 -4.19 -0.32 17.48
C ASP A 79 -2.71 -0.64 17.32
N LEU A 80 -1.91 0.38 17.01
CA LEU A 80 -0.47 0.26 16.80
C LEU A 80 0.24 1.29 17.67
N LYS A 81 1.10 0.80 18.56
CA LYS A 81 1.92 1.64 19.46
C LYS A 81 3.36 1.16 19.42
N PHE A 82 4.28 2.05 19.05
CA PHE A 82 5.71 1.88 19.23
C PHE A 82 6.12 2.65 20.49
N MET A 83 6.69 1.96 21.46
CA MET A 83 7.03 2.52 22.79
C MET A 83 8.53 2.76 22.91
N GLU A 84 9.33 1.83 22.36
CA GLU A 84 10.78 1.89 22.39
C GLU A 84 11.36 1.57 21.02
N PRO A 85 12.51 2.17 20.63
CA PRO A 85 13.18 1.84 19.39
C PRO A 85 13.78 0.42 19.46
N LEU A 86 13.60 -0.33 18.38
CA LEU A 86 14.11 -1.69 18.26
C LEU A 86 15.38 -1.69 17.37
N PHE A 87 16.53 -1.93 17.97
CA PHE A 87 17.85 -1.83 17.36
C PHE A 87 18.33 -3.11 16.69
N PRO A 88 19.34 -3.01 15.77
CA PRO A 88 20.03 -4.17 15.21
C PRO A 88 20.63 -5.05 16.31
N GLY A 89 20.61 -6.37 16.11
CA GLY A 89 21.16 -7.33 17.05
C GLY A 89 20.29 -7.61 18.28
N ALA A 90 19.15 -6.91 18.43
CA ALA A 90 18.24 -7.16 19.53
C ALA A 90 17.66 -8.58 19.48
N GLU A 91 17.55 -9.20 20.66
CA GLU A 91 16.79 -10.43 20.86
C GLU A 91 15.44 -10.08 21.49
N VAL A 92 14.36 -10.43 20.79
CA VAL A 92 13.01 -10.05 21.20
C VAL A 92 12.03 -11.19 20.99
N THR A 93 11.07 -11.27 21.89
CA THR A 93 9.97 -12.22 21.81
C THR A 93 8.77 -11.54 21.15
N TYR A 94 8.22 -12.22 20.15
CA TYR A 94 6.95 -11.89 19.54
C TYR A 94 5.87 -12.73 20.22
N SER A 95 5.10 -12.12 21.12
CA SER A 95 4.02 -12.81 21.84
C SER A 95 2.72 -12.59 21.11
N PHE A 96 2.12 -13.66 20.59
CA PHE A 96 0.86 -13.64 19.85
C PHE A 96 -0.29 -14.13 20.72
N THR A 97 -1.42 -13.43 20.68
CA THR A 97 -2.71 -13.93 21.18
C THR A 97 -3.70 -13.87 20.02
N GLU A 98 -4.19 -15.04 19.61
CA GLU A 98 -5.01 -15.21 18.43
C GLU A 98 -6.46 -15.42 18.77
N SER A 99 -7.36 -14.89 17.95
CA SER A 99 -8.79 -15.17 17.98
C SER A 99 -9.34 -15.21 16.56
N VAL A 100 -10.20 -16.19 16.27
CA VAL A 100 -10.89 -16.26 14.98
C VAL A 100 -12.24 -15.57 15.14
N GLU A 101 -12.53 -14.58 14.29
CA GLU A 101 -13.82 -13.91 14.26
C GLU A 101 -14.88 -14.77 13.51
N ALA A 102 -16.15 -14.47 13.73
CA ALA A 102 -17.26 -15.22 13.16
C ALA A 102 -17.32 -15.18 11.62
N ASP A 103 -16.66 -14.20 11.01
CA ASP A 103 -16.54 -14.03 9.55
C ASP A 103 -15.30 -14.77 8.96
N GLY A 104 -14.58 -15.55 9.77
CA GLY A 104 -13.40 -16.30 9.35
C GLY A 104 -12.11 -15.51 9.28
N HIS A 105 -12.09 -14.23 9.70
CA HIS A 105 -10.88 -13.45 9.85
C HIS A 105 -10.10 -13.86 11.10
N LEU A 106 -8.77 -13.92 10.96
CA LEU A 106 -7.86 -14.17 12.08
C LEU A 106 -7.45 -12.81 12.68
N LYS A 107 -7.86 -12.56 13.91
CA LYS A 107 -7.41 -11.40 14.67
C LYS A 107 -6.28 -11.80 15.61
N VAL A 108 -5.21 -11.02 15.61
CA VAL A 108 -3.98 -11.27 16.36
C VAL A 108 -3.60 -10.04 17.16
N GLU A 109 -3.53 -10.18 18.47
CA GLU A 109 -2.92 -9.19 19.34
C GLU A 109 -1.44 -9.55 19.52
N LEU A 110 -0.56 -8.65 19.13
CA LEU A 110 0.88 -8.85 19.15
C LEU A 110 1.56 -7.89 20.14
N THR A 111 2.44 -8.44 20.94
CA THR A 111 3.40 -7.67 21.75
C THR A 111 4.82 -8.09 21.41
N VAL A 112 5.66 -7.13 21.01
CA VAL A 112 7.10 -7.32 20.81
C VAL A 112 7.81 -6.84 22.06
N ARG A 113 8.52 -7.74 22.76
CA ARG A 113 9.14 -7.47 24.05
C ARG A 113 10.48 -8.16 24.23
N SER A 114 11.32 -7.63 25.12
CA SER A 114 12.41 -8.35 25.79
C SER A 114 12.01 -8.69 27.24
N GLU A 115 12.90 -9.22 28.03
CA GLU A 115 12.67 -9.47 29.45
C GLU A 115 12.34 -8.17 30.24
N GLU A 116 12.96 -7.07 29.86
CA GLU A 116 12.87 -5.81 30.59
C GLU A 116 11.93 -4.77 29.94
N LYS A 117 11.68 -4.86 28.62
CA LYS A 117 11.04 -3.77 27.86
C LYS A 117 10.01 -4.28 26.86
N VAL A 118 8.99 -3.47 26.64
CA VAL A 118 8.03 -3.63 25.56
C VAL A 118 8.34 -2.63 24.47
N PHE A 119 8.63 -3.13 23.26
CA PHE A 119 8.99 -2.30 22.11
C PHE A 119 7.78 -1.85 21.31
N SER A 120 6.83 -2.75 21.07
CA SER A 120 5.61 -2.42 20.36
C SER A 120 4.43 -3.30 20.75
N ARG A 121 3.22 -2.75 20.55
CA ARG A 121 1.95 -3.49 20.62
C ARG A 121 1.12 -3.17 19.40
N MET A 122 0.48 -4.18 18.83
CA MET A 122 -0.34 -4.01 17.64
C MET A 122 -1.44 -5.06 17.56
N SER A 123 -2.58 -4.66 17.00
CA SER A 123 -3.68 -5.54 16.64
C SER A 123 -3.68 -5.72 15.12
N LEU A 124 -3.58 -6.96 14.66
CA LEU A 124 -3.49 -7.33 13.25
C LEU A 124 -4.67 -8.22 12.89
N GLU A 125 -5.32 -7.94 11.76
CA GLU A 125 -6.40 -8.77 11.21
C GLU A 125 -5.93 -9.35 9.87
N TYR A 126 -6.04 -10.66 9.71
CA TYR A 126 -5.65 -11.38 8.50
C TYR A 126 -6.84 -12.08 7.87
N SER A 127 -6.90 -12.10 6.54
CA SER A 127 -7.70 -13.04 5.78
C SER A 127 -6.85 -14.28 5.45
N CYS A 128 -7.43 -15.47 5.65
CA CYS A 128 -6.79 -16.72 5.25
C CYS A 128 -7.13 -16.99 3.78
N GLU A 129 -6.14 -17.38 2.96
CA GLU A 129 -6.40 -17.84 1.61
C GLU A 129 -7.28 -19.10 1.67
N GLY A 130 -8.50 -19.00 1.17
CA GLY A 130 -9.48 -20.09 1.19
C GLY A 130 -10.89 -19.76 1.67
N SER A 131 -11.17 -18.52 2.13
CA SER A 131 -12.55 -18.07 2.38
C SER A 131 -13.12 -17.43 1.11
N PRO A 132 -14.16 -18.01 0.49
CA PRO A 132 -14.82 -17.41 -0.66
C PRO A 132 -15.78 -16.32 -0.16
N ASP A 133 -15.38 -15.07 -0.23
CA ASP A 133 -16.35 -13.97 -0.24
C ASP A 133 -17.07 -13.96 -1.59
N GLY A 134 -18.26 -14.49 -1.61
CA GLY A 134 -19.23 -14.27 -2.66
C GLY A 134 -19.50 -15.44 -3.62
N ALA A 135 -20.17 -16.50 -3.18
CA ALA A 135 -21.03 -17.26 -4.06
C ALA A 135 -22.16 -17.92 -3.25
N SER A 136 -23.38 -17.64 -3.68
CA SER A 136 -24.64 -18.19 -3.19
C SER A 136 -24.67 -19.73 -3.25
N THR A 137 -25.22 -20.28 -2.20
CA THR A 137 -25.77 -21.65 -2.02
C THR A 137 -26.04 -22.49 -3.27
N SER A 138 -25.41 -23.69 -3.37
CA SER A 138 -26.14 -24.92 -3.65
C SER A 138 -25.30 -26.18 -3.42
N SER A 139 -25.89 -27.10 -2.61
CA SER A 139 -25.76 -28.55 -2.54
C SER A 139 -24.41 -29.25 -2.49
N ALA A 140 -24.27 -29.95 -1.38
CA ALA A 140 -23.27 -30.97 -1.07
C ALA A 140 -23.20 -32.11 -2.11
N THR A 141 -21.96 -32.51 -2.45
CA THR A 141 -21.69 -33.88 -2.88
C THR A 141 -20.30 -34.29 -2.37
N THR A 142 -20.30 -35.27 -1.53
CA THR A 142 -19.16 -35.96 -0.94
C THR A 142 -18.40 -36.79 -2.00
N VAL A 143 -17.06 -36.68 -2.06
CA VAL A 143 -16.21 -37.65 -2.77
C VAL A 143 -14.96 -37.93 -1.92
N PRO A 144 -14.43 -39.17 -1.90
CA PRO A 144 -13.64 -39.69 -0.78
C PRO A 144 -12.14 -39.45 -0.87
N VAL A 145 -11.52 -39.51 0.30
CA VAL A 145 -10.09 -39.49 0.60
C VAL A 145 -9.34 -40.58 -0.17
N THR A 146 -8.30 -40.23 -0.91
CA THR A 146 -7.26 -41.13 -1.38
C THR A 146 -5.88 -40.68 -0.90
N GLU A 147 -5.04 -41.67 -0.65
CA GLU A 147 -3.78 -41.76 0.09
C GLU A 147 -2.65 -40.78 -0.34
N PRO A 148 -1.56 -40.69 0.48
CA PRO A 148 -0.51 -39.69 0.32
C PRO A 148 0.43 -40.04 -0.83
N VAL A 149 0.76 -39.05 -1.66
CA VAL A 149 1.77 -39.13 -2.71
C VAL A 149 3.13 -38.73 -2.13
N GLU A 150 4.11 -39.59 -2.31
CA GLU A 150 5.52 -39.36 -2.00
C GLU A 150 6.10 -38.10 -2.63
N VAL A 151 6.81 -37.35 -1.81
CA VAL A 151 7.54 -36.13 -2.24
C VAL A 151 8.88 -36.58 -2.82
N THR A 152 9.02 -36.48 -4.14
CA THR A 152 10.34 -36.59 -4.80
C THR A 152 10.68 -35.23 -5.44
N GLU A 153 11.89 -34.77 -5.11
CA GLU A 153 12.73 -33.73 -5.68
C GLU A 153 12.38 -32.25 -5.40
N PRO A 154 13.44 -31.42 -5.14
CA PRO A 154 13.28 -30.00 -4.84
C PRO A 154 12.92 -29.22 -6.11
N VAL A 155 11.81 -28.48 -6.04
CA VAL A 155 11.41 -27.54 -7.07
C VAL A 155 12.45 -26.42 -7.11
N GLU A 156 13.12 -26.26 -8.25
CA GLU A 156 13.97 -25.14 -8.59
C GLU A 156 13.23 -23.82 -8.29
N VAL A 157 13.89 -22.97 -7.50
CA VAL A 157 13.42 -21.62 -7.20
C VAL A 157 13.47 -20.85 -8.48
N THR A 158 12.33 -20.65 -9.12
CA THR A 158 12.19 -19.73 -10.25
C THR A 158 12.63 -18.34 -9.80
N GLU A 159 13.47 -17.71 -10.60
CA GLU A 159 14.01 -16.37 -10.40
C GLU A 159 12.92 -15.34 -10.09
N PRO A 160 13.23 -14.28 -9.31
CA PRO A 160 12.27 -13.23 -9.00
C PRO A 160 11.76 -12.59 -10.29
N ALA A 161 10.45 -12.39 -10.36
CA ALA A 161 9.76 -11.81 -11.52
C ALA A 161 10.55 -10.65 -12.12
N GLU A 162 10.82 -10.76 -13.42
CA GLU A 162 11.57 -9.80 -14.22
C GLU A 162 11.07 -8.38 -13.98
N VAL A 163 12.03 -7.45 -14.01
CA VAL A 163 11.80 -6.00 -14.04
C VAL A 163 10.77 -5.71 -15.12
N THR A 164 9.55 -5.35 -14.71
CA THR A 164 8.58 -4.85 -15.68
C THR A 164 9.12 -3.53 -16.18
N GLU A 165 9.51 -3.51 -17.47
CA GLU A 165 9.84 -2.26 -18.15
C GLU A 165 8.63 -1.31 -18.11
N PRO A 166 8.85 0.02 -18.16
CA PRO A 166 7.76 0.97 -18.30
C PRO A 166 6.90 0.59 -19.50
N VAL A 167 5.58 0.71 -19.37
CA VAL A 167 4.68 0.50 -20.49
C VAL A 167 5.01 1.56 -21.54
N GLU A 168 5.66 1.18 -22.64
CA GLU A 168 5.81 2.05 -23.78
C GLU A 168 4.45 2.19 -24.47
N VAL A 169 3.89 3.40 -24.40
CA VAL A 169 2.69 3.75 -25.15
C VAL A 169 3.09 3.97 -26.60
N THR A 170 2.79 3.01 -27.44
CA THR A 170 3.18 3.02 -28.88
C THR A 170 2.31 3.91 -29.75
N GLU A 171 1.19 4.44 -29.24
CA GLU A 171 0.32 5.33 -30.00
C GLU A 171 0.77 6.80 -29.87
N PRO A 172 0.85 7.54 -30.97
CA PRO A 172 1.21 8.95 -30.92
C PRO A 172 0.15 9.74 -30.17
N VAL A 173 0.57 10.64 -29.28
CA VAL A 173 -0.28 11.49 -28.43
C VAL A 173 -1.31 12.31 -29.24
N SER A 174 -1.09 12.49 -30.55
CA SER A 174 -1.98 13.20 -31.47
C SER A 174 -3.30 12.49 -31.75
N GLU A 175 -3.40 11.16 -31.58
CA GLU A 175 -4.68 10.42 -31.74
C GLU A 175 -5.52 10.38 -30.46
N LEU A 176 -5.01 10.88 -29.34
CA LEU A 176 -5.69 10.90 -28.04
C LEU A 176 -6.64 12.10 -27.83
N VAL A 177 -7.06 12.77 -28.91
CA VAL A 177 -8.02 13.90 -28.86
C VAL A 177 -9.40 13.51 -28.29
N GLU A 178 -9.69 12.21 -28.15
CA GLU A 178 -10.91 11.69 -27.54
C GLU A 178 -10.79 11.36 -26.03
N ALA A 179 -9.70 11.77 -25.38
CA ALA A 179 -9.42 11.45 -23.98
C ALA A 179 -10.61 11.73 -23.01
N PRO A 180 -11.34 12.85 -23.11
CA PRO A 180 -12.50 13.12 -22.24
C PRO A 180 -13.63 12.09 -22.37
N CYS A 181 -13.86 11.56 -23.58
CA CYS A 181 -14.86 10.54 -23.83
C CYS A 181 -14.41 9.16 -23.28
N LEU A 182 -13.14 8.84 -23.42
CA LEU A 182 -12.55 7.58 -22.95
C LEU A 182 -12.58 7.48 -21.43
N LEU A 183 -12.22 8.52 -20.70
CA LEU A 183 -12.28 8.55 -19.24
C LEU A 183 -13.71 8.37 -18.71
N LYS A 184 -14.69 8.97 -19.39
CA LYS A 184 -16.11 8.77 -19.05
C LYS A 184 -16.54 7.32 -19.23
N ASN A 185 -16.18 6.69 -20.34
CA ASN A 185 -16.49 5.27 -20.62
C ASN A 185 -15.82 4.34 -19.59
N LEU A 186 -14.64 4.71 -19.08
CA LEU A 186 -13.92 3.99 -18.03
C LEU A 186 -14.42 4.34 -16.62
N LYS A 187 -15.46 5.17 -16.46
CA LYS A 187 -15.94 5.67 -15.16
C LYS A 187 -14.80 6.18 -14.28
N THR A 188 -13.94 7.01 -14.86
CA THR A 188 -12.73 7.50 -14.23
C THR A 188 -12.84 9.02 -14.00
N CYS A 189 -12.51 9.49 -12.81
CA CYS A 189 -12.39 10.91 -12.47
C CYS A 189 -10.94 11.28 -12.16
N VAL A 190 -10.67 12.60 -12.06
CA VAL A 190 -9.41 13.13 -11.55
C VAL A 190 -9.62 13.68 -10.15
N ILE A 191 -8.70 13.38 -9.21
CA ILE A 191 -8.71 13.89 -7.84
C ILE A 191 -7.47 14.73 -7.62
N ILE A 192 -7.67 15.98 -7.17
CA ILE A 192 -6.59 16.93 -6.89
C ILE A 192 -6.66 17.33 -5.41
N PRO A 193 -5.83 16.74 -4.54
CA PRO A 193 -5.69 17.21 -3.17
C PRO A 193 -4.96 18.55 -3.17
N VAL A 194 -5.45 19.53 -2.42
CA VAL A 194 -4.86 20.86 -2.32
C VAL A 194 -4.76 21.34 -0.88
N TYR A 195 -3.62 21.94 -0.56
CA TYR A 195 -3.41 22.69 0.68
C TYR A 195 -2.42 23.81 0.44
N ASN A 196 -2.89 25.06 0.50
CA ASN A 196 -2.09 26.26 0.31
C ASN A 196 -1.26 26.26 -1.00
N ASN A 197 -1.94 26.06 -2.13
CA ASN A 197 -1.36 26.06 -3.48
C ASN A 197 -2.06 27.07 -4.42
N ALA A 198 -2.44 28.24 -3.92
CA ALA A 198 -3.19 29.25 -4.72
C ALA A 198 -2.50 29.64 -6.04
N GLY A 199 -1.14 29.59 -6.06
CA GLY A 199 -0.36 29.97 -7.24
C GLY A 199 -0.44 28.95 -8.41
N THR A 200 -0.75 27.69 -8.16
CA THR A 200 -0.63 26.62 -9.17
C THR A 200 -1.91 25.84 -9.40
N VAL A 201 -2.72 25.64 -8.37
CA VAL A 201 -3.91 24.75 -8.43
C VAL A 201 -4.88 25.12 -9.53
N LYS A 202 -5.14 26.41 -9.76
CA LYS A 202 -6.08 26.88 -10.78
C LYS A 202 -5.65 26.51 -12.19
N ASP A 203 -4.35 26.55 -12.47
CA ASP A 203 -3.78 26.11 -13.74
C ASP A 203 -3.86 24.60 -13.89
N VAL A 204 -3.46 23.84 -12.86
CA VAL A 204 -3.55 22.37 -12.85
C VAL A 204 -4.99 21.89 -13.09
N VAL A 205 -5.97 22.48 -12.40
CA VAL A 205 -7.41 22.16 -12.60
C VAL A 205 -7.86 22.48 -14.02
N ARG A 206 -7.52 23.67 -14.55
CA ARG A 206 -7.90 24.07 -15.92
C ARG A 206 -7.31 23.13 -16.97
N ARG A 207 -6.06 22.71 -16.79
CA ARG A 207 -5.38 21.77 -17.69
C ARG A 207 -5.99 20.37 -17.58
N ALA A 208 -6.26 19.88 -16.36
CA ALA A 208 -6.91 18.59 -16.14
C ALA A 208 -8.30 18.51 -16.77
N LEU A 209 -9.10 19.60 -16.70
CA LEU A 209 -10.43 19.66 -17.29
C LEU A 209 -10.44 19.54 -18.84
N LYS A 210 -9.31 19.76 -19.51
CA LYS A 210 -9.19 19.49 -20.95
C LYS A 210 -9.25 18.01 -21.27
N TYR A 211 -8.78 17.15 -20.35
CA TYR A 211 -8.67 15.71 -20.53
C TYR A 211 -9.74 14.93 -19.77
N CYS A 212 -10.25 15.46 -18.67
CA CYS A 212 -11.29 14.84 -17.85
C CYS A 212 -12.30 15.90 -17.40
N LYS A 213 -13.59 15.70 -17.71
CA LYS A 213 -14.66 16.62 -17.25
C LYS A 213 -14.98 16.45 -15.76
N ASP A 214 -14.67 15.30 -15.21
CA ASP A 214 -14.99 14.93 -13.83
C ASP A 214 -13.76 15.13 -12.94
N VAL A 215 -13.51 16.37 -12.53
CA VAL A 215 -12.42 16.76 -11.64
C VAL A 215 -12.96 17.04 -10.25
N ILE A 216 -12.42 16.36 -9.25
CA ILE A 216 -12.73 16.52 -7.82
C ILE A 216 -11.53 17.15 -7.14
N VAL A 217 -11.67 18.37 -6.65
CA VAL A 217 -10.65 19.03 -5.83
C VAL A 217 -11.00 18.84 -4.37
N VAL A 218 -10.02 18.39 -3.58
CA VAL A 218 -10.17 18.22 -2.13
C VAL A 218 -9.28 19.23 -1.41
N ASP A 219 -9.91 20.28 -0.89
CA ASP A 219 -9.22 21.35 -0.16
C ASP A 219 -9.06 20.96 1.33
N ASP A 220 -7.83 20.66 1.70
CA ASP A 220 -7.42 20.25 3.04
C ASP A 220 -7.29 21.45 4.02
N GLY A 221 -8.27 22.35 3.99
CA GLY A 221 -8.34 23.49 4.91
C GLY A 221 -7.37 24.61 4.54
N SER A 222 -7.23 24.94 3.24
CA SER A 222 -6.39 26.05 2.80
C SER A 222 -6.85 27.39 3.34
N THR A 223 -5.88 28.26 3.60
CA THR A 223 -6.08 29.62 4.12
C THR A 223 -5.67 30.72 3.12
N ASP A 224 -5.13 30.31 1.97
CA ASP A 224 -4.57 31.19 0.94
C ASP A 224 -5.51 31.44 -0.25
N GLY A 225 -6.78 30.95 -0.19
CA GLY A 225 -7.72 31.08 -1.30
C GLY A 225 -7.55 30.02 -2.41
N SER A 226 -6.77 28.96 -2.18
CA SER A 226 -6.47 27.90 -3.17
C SER A 226 -7.71 27.32 -3.84
N SER A 227 -8.83 27.16 -3.11
CA SER A 227 -10.05 26.56 -3.65
C SER A 227 -11.06 27.58 -4.19
N ASP A 228 -10.77 28.87 -4.07
CA ASP A 228 -11.67 29.91 -4.52
C ASP A 228 -11.84 29.87 -6.05
N SER A 229 -13.07 29.98 -6.51
CA SER A 229 -13.44 29.97 -7.96
C SER A 229 -13.11 28.67 -8.73
N LEU A 230 -12.68 27.58 -8.10
CA LEU A 230 -12.44 26.31 -8.81
C LEU A 230 -13.73 25.65 -9.29
N SER A 231 -14.83 25.85 -8.56
CA SER A 231 -16.18 25.41 -8.98
C SER A 231 -16.67 26.15 -10.23
N GLU A 232 -16.28 27.40 -10.43
CA GLU A 232 -16.61 28.18 -11.64
C GLU A 232 -15.89 27.60 -12.88
N LEU A 233 -14.78 26.90 -12.70
CA LEU A 233 -14.09 26.17 -13.77
C LEU A 233 -14.79 24.86 -14.12
N GLY A 234 -15.76 24.39 -13.32
CA GLY A 234 -16.45 23.13 -13.50
C GLY A 234 -15.92 21.97 -12.62
N ALA A 235 -14.99 22.24 -11.71
CA ALA A 235 -14.53 21.24 -10.77
C ALA A 235 -15.50 21.07 -9.59
N VAL A 236 -15.62 19.85 -9.07
CA VAL A 236 -16.31 19.57 -7.80
C VAL A 236 -15.35 19.86 -6.66
N VAL A 237 -15.66 20.83 -5.80
CA VAL A 237 -14.82 21.18 -4.66
C VAL A 237 -15.38 20.58 -3.38
N VAL A 238 -14.54 19.82 -2.66
CA VAL A 238 -14.81 19.30 -1.31
C VAL A 238 -13.84 19.98 -0.37
N ARG A 239 -14.34 20.78 0.58
CA ARG A 239 -13.51 21.54 1.52
C ARG A 239 -13.88 21.24 2.97
N TYR A 240 -12.90 21.25 3.85
CA TYR A 240 -13.08 21.22 5.30
C TYR A 240 -12.21 22.29 6.00
N GLU A 241 -12.58 22.63 7.22
CA GLU A 241 -12.06 23.82 7.92
C GLU A 241 -10.61 23.73 8.35
N ARG A 242 -10.05 22.54 8.52
CA ARG A 242 -8.72 22.33 9.10
C ARG A 242 -7.91 21.31 8.31
N ASN A 243 -6.62 21.57 8.19
CA ASN A 243 -5.69 20.63 7.60
C ASN A 243 -5.67 19.30 8.38
N ARG A 244 -5.88 18.20 7.66
CA ARG A 244 -5.85 16.82 8.15
C ARG A 244 -4.79 15.96 7.49
N GLY A 245 -4.10 16.52 6.54
CA GLY A 245 -3.02 15.89 5.77
C GLY A 245 -3.46 15.22 4.48
N LYS A 246 -2.51 15.07 3.57
CA LYS A 246 -2.71 14.56 2.19
C LYS A 246 -3.44 13.21 2.15
N GLY A 247 -3.10 12.29 3.06
CA GLY A 247 -3.76 10.98 3.15
C GLY A 247 -5.25 11.09 3.45
N TYR A 248 -5.65 12.04 4.33
CA TYR A 248 -7.05 12.28 4.61
C TYR A 248 -7.77 12.91 3.41
N ALA A 249 -7.09 13.83 2.70
CA ALA A 249 -7.63 14.44 1.49
C ALA A 249 -7.85 13.39 0.38
N LEU A 250 -6.89 12.49 0.16
CA LEU A 250 -7.04 11.38 -0.79
C LEU A 250 -8.22 10.47 -0.40
N LYS A 251 -8.33 10.07 0.86
CA LYS A 251 -9.46 9.26 1.35
C LYS A 251 -10.80 9.93 1.12
N THR A 252 -10.88 11.24 1.35
CA THR A 252 -12.08 12.05 1.10
C THR A 252 -12.41 12.10 -0.39
N GLY A 253 -11.41 12.31 -1.24
CA GLY A 253 -11.54 12.29 -2.69
C GLY A 253 -12.01 10.94 -3.22
N PHE A 254 -11.43 9.84 -2.76
CA PHE A 254 -11.85 8.48 -3.14
C PHE A 254 -13.29 8.18 -2.71
N LYS A 255 -13.69 8.64 -1.51
CA LYS A 255 -15.09 8.53 -1.07
C LYS A 255 -16.01 9.33 -1.99
N ALA A 256 -15.69 10.59 -2.24
CA ALA A 256 -16.47 11.48 -3.09
C ALA A 256 -16.60 10.95 -4.52
N ALA A 257 -15.57 10.31 -5.05
CA ALA A 257 -15.57 9.65 -6.36
C ALA A 257 -16.49 8.42 -6.36
N ARG A 258 -16.38 7.53 -5.38
CA ARG A 258 -17.27 6.36 -5.27
C ARG A 258 -18.74 6.74 -5.10
N ASP A 259 -19.03 7.74 -4.27
CA ASP A 259 -20.40 8.23 -4.06
C ASP A 259 -21.02 8.78 -5.37
N ARG A 260 -20.19 9.14 -6.36
CA ARG A 260 -20.59 9.58 -7.71
C ARG A 260 -20.57 8.47 -8.76
N GLY A 261 -20.27 7.23 -8.37
CA GLY A 261 -20.28 6.06 -9.25
C GLY A 261 -19.01 5.86 -10.08
N PHE A 262 -17.91 6.54 -9.76
CA PHE A 262 -16.63 6.30 -10.42
C PHE A 262 -16.00 4.99 -9.91
N GLU A 263 -15.43 4.24 -10.84
CA GLU A 263 -14.73 2.99 -10.57
C GLU A 263 -13.22 3.19 -10.44
N ARG A 264 -12.71 4.27 -11.04
CA ARG A 264 -11.28 4.62 -11.06
C ARG A 264 -11.07 6.10 -10.74
N ALA A 265 -9.90 6.40 -10.22
CA ALA A 265 -9.49 7.78 -10.00
C ALA A 265 -8.01 7.97 -10.36
N VAL A 266 -7.73 9.00 -11.15
CA VAL A 266 -6.39 9.52 -11.36
C VAL A 266 -6.14 10.59 -10.31
N THR A 267 -5.11 10.46 -9.49
CA THR A 267 -4.66 11.53 -8.58
C THR A 267 -3.57 12.35 -9.24
N ILE A 268 -3.55 13.65 -9.00
CA ILE A 268 -2.48 14.56 -9.44
C ILE A 268 -2.28 15.65 -8.39
N ASP A 269 -1.02 16.01 -8.12
CA ASP A 269 -0.71 17.05 -7.15
C ASP A 269 -1.00 18.47 -7.68
N ALA A 270 -1.38 19.35 -6.75
CA ALA A 270 -1.75 20.74 -7.08
C ALA A 270 -0.55 21.67 -7.28
N ASP A 271 0.70 21.19 -7.05
CA ASP A 271 1.92 21.99 -7.08
C ASP A 271 2.46 22.27 -8.49
N GLY A 272 1.90 21.62 -9.51
CA GLY A 272 2.30 21.77 -10.90
C GLY A 272 3.55 20.98 -11.31
N GLN A 273 4.07 20.11 -10.45
CA GLN A 273 5.21 19.23 -10.79
C GLN A 273 4.83 18.10 -11.75
N HIS A 274 3.55 17.78 -11.86
CA HIS A 274 2.99 16.80 -12.78
C HIS A 274 2.21 17.51 -13.90
N PHE A 275 2.24 16.91 -15.07
CA PHE A 275 1.57 17.47 -16.25
C PHE A 275 0.22 16.78 -16.48
N PRO A 276 -0.92 17.48 -16.35
CA PRO A 276 -2.23 16.91 -16.68
C PRO A 276 -2.33 16.39 -18.12
N GLU A 277 -1.44 16.84 -19.00
CA GLU A 277 -1.28 16.39 -20.39
C GLU A 277 -0.91 14.91 -20.48
N ASP A 278 -0.37 14.31 -19.41
CA ASP A 278 -0.01 12.88 -19.36
C ASP A 278 -1.19 11.99 -18.94
N ILE A 279 -2.36 12.56 -18.58
CA ILE A 279 -3.57 11.78 -18.26
C ILE A 279 -3.92 10.75 -19.37
N PRO A 280 -3.83 11.07 -20.67
CA PRO A 280 -4.07 10.11 -21.73
C PRO A 280 -3.16 8.86 -21.69
N VAL A 281 -1.94 8.98 -21.18
CA VAL A 281 -1.00 7.84 -21.03
C VAL A 281 -1.58 6.82 -20.04
N PHE A 282 -2.15 7.28 -18.92
CA PHE A 282 -2.85 6.41 -17.96
C PHE A 282 -4.07 5.73 -18.57
N VAL A 283 -4.78 6.44 -19.47
CA VAL A 283 -5.95 5.88 -20.17
C VAL A 283 -5.56 4.76 -21.11
N SER A 284 -4.47 4.92 -21.87
CA SER A 284 -3.97 3.87 -22.77
C SER A 284 -3.49 2.66 -21.94
N ALA A 285 -2.66 2.88 -20.94
CA ALA A 285 -2.15 1.80 -20.10
C ALA A 285 -3.25 1.03 -19.35
N ILE A 286 -4.32 1.69 -18.89
CA ILE A 286 -5.42 1.01 -18.17
C ILE A 286 -6.32 0.19 -19.11
N LYS A 287 -6.38 0.49 -20.41
CA LYS A 287 -7.08 -0.34 -21.39
C LYS A 287 -6.39 -1.69 -21.55
N GLU A 288 -5.06 -1.70 -21.57
CA GLU A 288 -4.25 -2.91 -21.67
C GLU A 288 -4.20 -3.69 -20.36
N HIS A 289 -4.25 -2.96 -19.24
CA HIS A 289 -4.12 -3.53 -17.90
C HIS A 289 -5.27 -3.08 -16.98
N PRO A 290 -6.53 -3.50 -17.23
CA PRO A 290 -7.73 -2.94 -16.59
C PRO A 290 -7.77 -3.11 -15.07
N ASP A 291 -7.02 -4.04 -14.52
CA ASP A 291 -6.97 -4.36 -13.10
C ASP A 291 -5.75 -3.80 -12.37
N ALA A 292 -4.84 -3.16 -13.10
CA ALA A 292 -3.62 -2.62 -12.51
C ALA A 292 -3.85 -1.28 -11.80
N MET A 293 -2.97 -0.98 -10.85
CA MET A 293 -2.71 0.36 -10.36
C MET A 293 -1.54 0.93 -11.17
N LEU A 294 -1.72 2.13 -11.72
CA LEU A 294 -0.68 2.79 -12.50
C LEU A 294 0.01 3.86 -11.66
N VAL A 295 1.32 3.96 -11.76
CA VAL A 295 2.15 4.94 -11.04
C VAL A 295 2.97 5.72 -12.05
N GLY A 296 2.67 7.00 -12.20
CA GLY A 296 3.42 7.90 -13.07
C GLY A 296 4.83 8.11 -12.57
N SER A 297 5.81 7.97 -13.45
CA SER A 297 7.23 8.14 -13.13
C SER A 297 7.70 9.50 -13.60
N ARG A 298 8.19 10.32 -12.67
CA ARG A 298 8.87 11.56 -13.04
C ARG A 298 10.19 11.23 -13.72
N ASN A 299 10.53 11.98 -14.77
CA ASN A 299 11.83 11.84 -15.39
C ASN A 299 12.92 12.45 -14.48
N LEU A 300 13.44 11.64 -13.55
CA LEU A 300 14.43 12.04 -12.55
C LEU A 300 15.83 12.34 -13.12
N ARG A 301 16.01 12.21 -14.44
CA ARG A 301 17.28 12.51 -15.14
C ARG A 301 17.37 13.94 -15.64
N MET A 302 16.36 14.78 -15.40
CA MET A 302 16.44 16.21 -15.78
C MET A 302 17.50 16.91 -14.89
N GLU A 303 18.45 17.62 -15.53
CA GLU A 303 19.69 18.19 -14.97
C GLU A 303 19.50 19.22 -13.83
N ASN A 304 18.28 19.54 -13.44
CA ASN A 304 17.97 20.61 -12.47
C ASN A 304 17.30 20.12 -11.16
N MET A 305 17.38 18.82 -10.82
CA MET A 305 16.84 18.36 -9.54
C MET A 305 17.87 18.53 -8.41
N PRO A 306 17.50 19.15 -7.27
CA PRO A 306 18.36 19.17 -6.09
C PRO A 306 18.71 17.75 -5.64
N GLY A 307 19.97 17.44 -5.43
CA GLY A 307 20.46 16.08 -5.10
C GLY A 307 19.80 15.41 -3.89
N GLY A 308 19.21 16.19 -2.96
CA GLY A 308 18.46 15.69 -1.83
C GLY A 308 17.16 14.94 -2.20
N ASN A 309 16.47 15.35 -3.26
CA ASN A 309 15.23 14.69 -3.71
C ASN A 309 15.52 13.32 -4.32
N THR A 310 16.65 13.14 -4.99
CA THR A 310 17.06 11.86 -5.57
C THR A 310 17.35 10.82 -4.48
N PHE A 311 18.01 11.23 -3.40
CA PHE A 311 18.29 10.33 -2.28
C PHE A 311 16.99 9.87 -1.58
N ALA A 312 16.08 10.80 -1.27
CA ALA A 312 14.80 10.49 -0.63
C ALA A 312 13.95 9.56 -1.50
N ASN A 313 13.93 9.76 -2.82
CA ASN A 313 13.20 8.89 -3.74
C ASN A 313 13.84 7.49 -3.84
N ASN A 314 15.16 7.41 -3.98
CA ASN A 314 15.88 6.13 -3.98
C ASN A 314 15.66 5.34 -2.68
N PHE A 315 15.66 6.04 -1.55
CA PHE A 315 15.37 5.47 -0.25
C PHE A 315 13.93 4.94 -0.17
N SER A 316 12.94 5.72 -0.60
CA SER A 316 11.54 5.30 -0.64
C SER A 316 11.32 4.09 -1.56
N ASN A 317 11.92 4.11 -2.77
CA ASN A 317 11.86 3.01 -3.74
C ASN A 317 12.49 1.72 -3.19
N PHE A 318 13.64 1.85 -2.50
CA PHE A 318 14.29 0.74 -1.83
C PHE A 318 13.39 0.12 -0.76
N TRP A 319 12.78 0.94 0.10
CA TRP A 319 11.87 0.48 1.15
C TRP A 319 10.61 -0.17 0.60
N PHE A 320 10.01 0.42 -0.42
CA PHE A 320 8.86 -0.15 -1.10
C PHE A 320 9.18 -1.54 -1.67
N ARG A 321 10.30 -1.65 -2.38
CA ARG A 321 10.77 -2.93 -2.93
C ARG A 321 11.03 -3.98 -1.84
N LEU A 322 11.63 -3.57 -0.73
CA LEU A 322 11.90 -4.46 0.39
C LEU A 322 10.61 -5.03 1.00
N GLN A 323 9.58 -4.19 1.15
CA GLN A 323 8.31 -4.58 1.76
C GLN A 323 7.40 -5.38 0.81
N THR A 324 7.49 -5.15 -0.47
CA THR A 324 6.52 -5.66 -1.46
C THR A 324 7.13 -6.62 -2.48
N GLY A 325 8.45 -6.62 -2.65
CA GLY A 325 9.13 -7.31 -3.74
C GLY A 325 9.02 -6.60 -5.09
N VAL A 326 8.13 -5.60 -5.23
CA VAL A 326 7.88 -4.88 -6.49
C VAL A 326 8.86 -3.72 -6.65
N LYS A 327 9.38 -3.54 -7.86
CA LYS A 327 10.25 -2.41 -8.20
C LYS A 327 9.43 -1.33 -8.91
N LEU A 328 9.38 -0.13 -8.32
CA LEU A 328 8.84 1.06 -8.95
C LEU A 328 9.96 2.11 -9.09
N PRO A 329 10.01 2.86 -10.19
CA PRO A 329 11.02 3.89 -10.41
C PRO A 329 10.78 5.14 -9.55
N ASP A 330 9.53 5.46 -9.22
CA ASP A 330 9.15 6.62 -8.41
C ASP A 330 7.97 6.31 -7.50
N THR A 331 8.25 5.94 -6.24
CA THR A 331 7.23 5.69 -5.23
C THR A 331 6.72 6.96 -4.54
N GLN A 332 7.32 8.10 -4.81
CA GLN A 332 6.92 9.40 -4.25
C GLN A 332 6.02 10.21 -5.21
N SER A 333 5.85 9.74 -6.46
CA SER A 333 4.94 10.40 -7.39
C SER A 333 3.51 10.40 -6.87
N GLY A 334 2.86 11.56 -6.85
CA GLY A 334 1.42 11.71 -6.55
C GLY A 334 0.53 11.47 -7.76
N PHE A 335 1.10 11.25 -8.95
CA PHE A 335 0.37 11.01 -10.19
C PHE A 335 0.13 9.52 -10.36
N ARG A 336 -1.08 9.07 -10.04
CA ARG A 336 -1.40 7.63 -9.96
C ARG A 336 -2.84 7.37 -10.41
N LEU A 337 -3.08 6.20 -11.01
CA LEU A 337 -4.43 5.69 -11.27
C LEU A 337 -4.76 4.55 -10.30
N TYR A 338 -5.84 4.74 -9.56
CA TYR A 338 -6.33 3.80 -8.56
C TYR A 338 -7.61 3.10 -9.01
N GLN A 339 -7.73 1.82 -8.67
CA GLN A 339 -8.97 1.04 -8.77
C GLN A 339 -9.81 1.25 -7.51
N LEU A 340 -10.83 2.11 -7.54
CA LEU A 340 -11.59 2.51 -6.35
C LEU A 340 -12.34 1.36 -5.68
N ASN A 341 -12.81 0.37 -6.45
CA ASN A 341 -13.46 -0.83 -5.95
C ASN A 341 -12.52 -1.76 -5.18
N ARG A 342 -11.20 -1.74 -5.49
CA ARG A 342 -10.18 -2.56 -4.85
C ARG A 342 -9.50 -1.90 -3.67
N ILE A 343 -9.59 -0.58 -3.54
CA ILE A 343 -8.99 0.16 -2.42
C ILE A 343 -9.63 -0.29 -1.08
N GLY A 344 -10.90 -0.67 -1.07
CA GLY A 344 -11.63 -1.10 0.12
C GLY A 344 -11.84 0.04 1.12
N ARG A 345 -12.09 -0.31 2.39
CA ARG A 345 -12.14 0.67 3.49
C ARG A 345 -10.72 1.04 3.87
N LEU A 346 -10.27 2.23 3.43
CA LEU A 346 -8.97 2.76 3.82
C LEU A 346 -8.98 3.16 5.29
N ARG A 347 -8.13 2.50 6.06
CA ARG A 347 -7.69 2.97 7.37
C ARG A 347 -6.21 3.24 7.26
N PHE A 348 -5.83 4.49 7.05
CA PHE A 348 -4.44 4.89 7.09
C PHE A 348 -3.94 4.87 8.52
N LEU A 349 -2.73 4.36 8.73
CA LEU A 349 -1.96 4.52 9.97
C LEU A 349 -1.42 5.95 10.07
N THR A 350 -1.13 6.54 8.91
CA THR A 350 -0.61 7.90 8.76
C THR A 350 -1.60 8.76 7.97
N TYR A 351 -1.56 10.08 8.18
CA TYR A 351 -2.48 11.01 7.53
C TYR A 351 -1.77 12.08 6.68
N ARG A 352 -0.42 12.10 6.69
CA ARG A 352 0.41 13.05 5.96
C ARG A 352 0.99 12.41 4.69
N TYR A 353 2.18 12.80 4.28
CA TYR A 353 2.83 12.32 3.06
C TYR A 353 3.15 10.82 3.08
N GLU A 354 3.40 10.27 4.26
CA GLU A 354 3.66 8.84 4.45
C GLU A 354 2.47 7.97 4.02
N ALA A 355 1.24 8.52 4.08
CA ALA A 355 0.03 7.81 3.66
C ALA A 355 0.06 7.38 2.19
N GLU A 356 0.77 8.08 1.32
CA GLU A 356 0.88 7.70 -0.09
C GLU A 356 1.75 6.47 -0.31
N LEU A 357 2.85 6.34 0.43
CA LEU A 357 3.68 5.14 0.41
C LEU A 357 2.95 3.96 1.08
N GLU A 358 2.30 4.22 2.20
CA GLU A 358 1.47 3.26 2.92
C GLU A 358 0.37 2.69 2.01
N LEU A 359 -0.30 3.56 1.25
CA LEU A 359 -1.32 3.15 0.29
C LEU A 359 -0.76 2.24 -0.82
N LEU A 360 0.43 2.55 -1.36
CA LEU A 360 1.12 1.68 -2.33
C LEU A 360 1.41 0.30 -1.73
N VAL A 361 2.00 0.27 -0.54
CA VAL A 361 2.33 -0.99 0.14
C VAL A 361 1.08 -1.84 0.38
N PHE A 362 -0.01 -1.25 0.89
CA PHE A 362 -1.25 -1.99 1.13
C PHE A 362 -1.91 -2.49 -0.15
N GLN A 363 -1.88 -1.72 -1.24
CA GLN A 363 -2.41 -2.18 -2.52
C GLN A 363 -1.60 -3.37 -3.05
N CYS A 364 -0.28 -3.31 -2.93
CA CYS A 364 0.61 -4.40 -3.32
C CYS A 364 0.35 -5.67 -2.48
N TRP A 365 0.20 -5.53 -1.17
CA TRP A 365 -0.11 -6.67 -0.27
C TRP A 365 -1.49 -7.28 -0.53
N LYS A 366 -2.41 -6.52 -1.11
CA LYS A 366 -3.69 -7.04 -1.61
C LYS A 366 -3.61 -7.70 -2.99
N GLY A 367 -2.40 -7.91 -3.51
CA GLY A 367 -2.18 -8.55 -4.80
C GLY A 367 -2.54 -7.67 -6.00
N ILE A 368 -2.68 -6.35 -5.82
CA ILE A 368 -2.93 -5.44 -6.94
C ILE A 368 -1.62 -5.24 -7.71
N ARG A 369 -1.64 -5.60 -8.99
CA ARG A 369 -0.49 -5.38 -9.89
C ARG A 369 -0.22 -3.89 -10.04
N MET A 370 1.04 -3.48 -9.88
CA MET A 370 1.48 -2.11 -10.06
C MET A 370 2.34 -1.98 -11.30
N LEU A 371 2.07 -0.98 -12.11
CA LEU A 371 2.80 -0.71 -13.34
C LEU A 371 3.26 0.75 -13.35
N PRO A 372 4.54 1.01 -13.64
CA PRO A 372 5.02 2.36 -13.93
C PRO A 372 4.55 2.79 -15.32
N VAL A 373 4.24 4.09 -15.45
CA VAL A 373 3.87 4.75 -16.71
C VAL A 373 4.63 6.07 -16.85
#